data_a113d4fb2b8ff04f9c02bea97e885666
#
_entry.id   a113d4fb2b8ff04f9c02bea97e885666
#
_cell.length_a   1.000
_cell.length_b   1.000
_cell.length_c   1.000
_cell.angle_alpha   90.00
_cell.angle_beta   90.00
_cell.angle_gamma   90.00
#
_symmetry.space_group_name_H-M   'P 1'
#
loop_
_entity.id
_entity.type
_entity.pdbx_description
1 polymer ?
#
loop_
_entity_poly.entity_id
_entity_poly.type
_entity_poly.pdbx_seq_one_letter_code
_entity_poly.pdbx_strand_id
1 'polypeptide(L)'
;MSKVVGSLREAISAAGLRDGMTVSFHHHLRSGDYVINMVMNEIAAMGIKNLTVNASSLFDVHAPLAEHIKSGVITKIITDYMSAGLGKYISAGIMEQPVEFMTHGGRPTAIMQGKTPIDVAFVAAPAADCEGSCTGKIGRSACGSLGYAFADAEYAKKTIIITDGLCEKLEEPSIDGKFVDFVVCADEIGDPRGIVSGTTTITRDPVGLIMARDAADVIKYSGLLKEGFSFQTGAGGASLAAAKFLMDIMLEEKIRGSFGLGGITGYMVDMLRAGCFEELRDVQCFDLKAVESIRTDPRHHEISAFEYASPANDRAWVNSLDAVILGATEIDTDFNVNVHTDSAGIIMGGSGGHSDTAAGAKLAMVIAPLFRARQPIITDRVNCVSTPGKDIDVLVTQYGIAVNPKNEELRDRLIRAHMPVVSIEELKAKAESLCGVPKALEHGERVVAKVIGRSGEVQDLIYRKK
;
A
#
# COMPACT_ATOMS: atom_id res chain seq x y z
N MET A 1 7.40 11.06 -33.15
CA MET A 1 8.59 11.97 -32.99
C MET A 1 9.29 11.56 -31.71
N SER A 2 10.64 11.42 -31.75
CA SER A 2 11.37 10.99 -30.54
C SER A 2 11.24 12.01 -29.39
N LYS A 3 10.97 11.51 -28.19
CA LYS A 3 10.88 12.26 -26.93
C LYS A 3 12.12 12.08 -26.05
N VAL A 4 13.11 11.34 -26.56
CA VAL A 4 14.36 11.08 -25.82
C VAL A 4 15.19 12.35 -25.75
N VAL A 5 15.62 12.71 -24.54
CA VAL A 5 16.49 13.85 -24.25
C VAL A 5 17.81 13.39 -23.65
N GLY A 6 18.84 14.23 -23.74
CA GLY A 6 20.22 13.85 -23.41
C GLY A 6 20.51 13.67 -21.92
N SER A 7 19.70 14.26 -21.02
CA SER A 7 19.94 14.18 -19.59
C SER A 7 18.68 14.47 -18.76
N LEU A 8 18.70 14.07 -17.49
CA LEU A 8 17.63 14.39 -16.54
C LEU A 8 17.50 15.92 -16.34
N ARG A 9 18.62 16.64 -16.27
CA ARG A 9 18.64 18.11 -16.19
C ARG A 9 17.95 18.77 -17.38
N GLU A 10 18.21 18.28 -18.58
CA GLU A 10 17.56 18.77 -19.80
C GLU A 10 16.05 18.52 -19.74
N ALA A 11 15.60 17.32 -19.35
CA ALA A 11 14.19 17.00 -19.20
C ALA A 11 13.49 17.90 -18.16
N ILE A 12 14.10 18.09 -16.98
CA ILE A 12 13.58 18.95 -15.91
C ILE A 12 13.45 20.40 -16.42
N SER A 13 14.47 20.90 -17.12
CA SER A 13 14.46 22.26 -17.68
C SER A 13 13.38 22.42 -18.76
N ALA A 14 13.27 21.44 -19.68
CA ALA A 14 12.28 21.44 -20.76
C ALA A 14 10.84 21.30 -20.23
N ALA A 15 10.64 20.55 -19.14
CA ALA A 15 9.37 20.46 -18.43
C ALA A 15 8.98 21.76 -17.71
N GLY A 16 9.91 22.71 -17.57
CA GLY A 16 9.68 24.01 -16.94
C GLY A 16 9.49 23.93 -15.44
N LEU A 17 10.09 22.95 -14.76
CA LEU A 17 10.04 22.83 -13.31
C LEU A 17 10.68 24.03 -12.63
N ARG A 18 10.00 24.59 -11.63
CA ARG A 18 10.43 25.75 -10.86
C ARG A 18 9.94 25.71 -9.42
N ASP A 19 10.39 26.64 -8.61
CA ASP A 19 10.00 26.78 -7.20
C ASP A 19 8.47 26.74 -7.01
N GLY A 20 8.03 26.06 -5.96
CA GLY A 20 6.63 25.98 -5.56
C GLY A 20 5.79 24.95 -6.30
N MET A 21 6.36 24.26 -7.30
CA MET A 21 5.65 23.24 -8.08
C MET A 21 5.52 21.90 -7.34
N THR A 22 4.62 21.07 -7.83
CA THR A 22 4.41 19.70 -7.36
C THR A 22 5.07 18.70 -8.30
N VAL A 23 5.94 17.85 -7.74
CA VAL A 23 6.51 16.69 -8.43
C VAL A 23 5.91 15.41 -7.89
N SER A 24 5.71 14.41 -8.76
CA SER A 24 5.17 13.12 -8.31
C SER A 24 6.07 11.95 -8.65
N PHE A 25 5.93 10.91 -7.83
CA PHE A 25 6.67 9.65 -7.92
C PHE A 25 5.77 8.47 -7.56
N HIS A 26 6.17 7.28 -8.02
CA HIS A 26 5.53 6.03 -7.66
C HIS A 26 6.52 5.04 -7.04
N HIS A 27 6.01 3.93 -6.47
CA HIS A 27 6.82 3.05 -5.62
C HIS A 27 6.95 1.60 -6.11
N HIS A 28 6.87 1.34 -7.41
CA HIS A 28 6.85 -0.03 -7.93
C HIS A 28 8.15 -0.81 -7.68
N LEU A 29 9.29 -0.13 -7.61
CA LEU A 29 10.58 -0.73 -7.21
C LEU A 29 10.77 -0.82 -5.69
N ARG A 30 9.89 -0.21 -4.88
CA ARG A 30 9.88 -0.25 -3.41
C ARG A 30 11.24 0.15 -2.80
N SER A 31 11.83 -0.75 -1.96
CA SER A 31 13.15 -0.52 -1.36
C SER A 31 14.30 -0.57 -2.37
N GLY A 32 14.06 -0.98 -3.59
CA GLY A 32 15.03 -0.97 -4.68
C GLY A 32 14.97 0.28 -5.57
N ASP A 33 14.15 1.29 -5.26
CA ASP A 33 14.05 2.50 -6.08
C ASP A 33 15.28 3.40 -5.97
N TYR A 34 15.80 3.84 -7.12
CA TYR A 34 16.87 4.85 -7.20
C TYR A 34 16.37 6.20 -7.72
N VAL A 35 15.20 6.22 -8.38
CA VAL A 35 14.73 7.37 -9.16
C VAL A 35 14.38 8.57 -8.29
N ILE A 36 13.68 8.38 -7.17
CA ILE A 36 13.30 9.49 -6.29
C ILE A 36 14.54 10.27 -5.83
N ASN A 37 15.56 9.56 -5.30
CA ASN A 37 16.78 10.22 -4.84
C ASN A 37 17.57 10.85 -5.98
N MET A 38 17.65 10.18 -7.14
CA MET A 38 18.32 10.69 -8.34
C MET A 38 17.70 12.00 -8.78
N VAL A 39 16.40 12.06 -8.93
CA VAL A 39 15.65 13.24 -9.37
C VAL A 39 15.76 14.37 -8.36
N MET A 40 15.57 14.11 -7.08
CA MET A 40 15.60 15.12 -6.05
C MET A 40 17.01 15.71 -5.86
N ASN A 41 18.06 14.91 -6.03
CA ASN A 41 19.44 15.41 -6.04
C ASN A 41 19.70 16.36 -7.23
N GLU A 42 19.22 16.00 -8.43
CA GLU A 42 19.38 16.85 -9.62
C GLU A 42 18.59 18.18 -9.47
N ILE A 43 17.34 18.11 -8.97
CA ILE A 43 16.51 19.27 -8.68
C ILE A 43 17.23 20.22 -7.68
N ALA A 44 17.79 19.66 -6.60
CA ALA A 44 18.54 20.42 -5.62
C ALA A 44 19.80 21.06 -6.23
N ALA A 45 20.54 20.35 -7.10
CA ALA A 45 21.70 20.86 -7.81
C ALA A 45 21.34 21.96 -8.84
N MET A 46 20.10 22.00 -9.32
CA MET A 46 19.56 23.08 -10.15
C MET A 46 19.12 24.30 -9.33
N GLY A 47 19.14 24.23 -8.00
CA GLY A 47 18.75 25.32 -7.10
C GLY A 47 17.24 25.51 -6.93
N ILE A 48 16.42 24.58 -7.42
CA ILE A 48 14.96 24.62 -7.31
C ILE A 48 14.54 24.27 -5.88
N LYS A 49 13.56 25.01 -5.33
CA LYS A 49 13.13 24.91 -3.93
C LYS A 49 11.61 24.95 -3.77
N ASN A 50 11.17 24.80 -2.53
CA ASN A 50 9.76 24.92 -2.13
C ASN A 50 8.81 23.92 -2.83
N LEU A 51 9.30 22.73 -3.18
CA LEU A 51 8.51 21.73 -3.89
C LEU A 51 7.55 20.98 -2.97
N THR A 52 6.40 20.61 -3.52
CA THR A 52 5.56 19.54 -2.99
C THR A 52 5.97 18.22 -3.64
N VAL A 53 6.30 17.21 -2.82
CA VAL A 53 6.51 15.83 -3.27
C VAL A 53 5.22 15.05 -3.05
N ASN A 54 4.59 14.59 -4.13
CA ASN A 54 3.42 13.71 -4.11
C ASN A 54 3.84 12.31 -4.54
N ALA A 55 4.13 11.43 -3.58
CA ALA A 55 4.63 10.08 -3.84
C ALA A 55 3.66 9.03 -3.34
N SER A 56 3.37 8.00 -4.15
CA SER A 56 2.47 6.92 -3.73
C SER A 56 2.96 6.12 -2.53
N SER A 57 4.28 6.03 -2.29
CA SER A 57 4.87 5.53 -1.03
C SER A 57 6.34 5.94 -0.92
N LEU A 58 6.83 6.06 0.32
CA LEU A 58 8.21 6.39 0.64
C LEU A 58 8.80 5.31 1.56
N PHE A 59 9.85 4.64 1.09
CA PHE A 59 10.56 3.56 1.80
C PHE A 59 11.84 4.06 2.47
N ASP A 60 12.53 3.18 3.22
CA ASP A 60 13.77 3.53 3.92
C ASP A 60 14.89 4.00 2.99
N VAL A 61 14.92 3.52 1.75
CA VAL A 61 15.86 3.99 0.71
C VAL A 61 15.71 5.49 0.43
N HIS A 62 14.53 6.07 0.70
CA HIS A 62 14.24 7.50 0.51
C HIS A 62 14.53 8.35 1.75
N ALA A 63 15.12 7.79 2.82
CA ALA A 63 15.53 8.57 4.00
C ALA A 63 16.41 9.81 3.68
N PRO A 64 17.25 9.84 2.61
CA PRO A 64 17.99 11.03 2.20
C PRO A 64 17.11 12.25 1.90
N LEU A 65 15.82 12.10 1.60
CA LEU A 65 14.89 13.22 1.42
C LEU A 65 14.83 14.14 2.66
N ALA A 66 15.20 13.65 3.85
CA ALA A 66 15.32 14.47 5.05
C ALA A 66 16.27 15.66 4.85
N GLU A 67 17.35 15.52 4.09
CA GLU A 67 18.28 16.63 3.79
C GLU A 67 17.65 17.64 2.82
N HIS A 68 16.86 17.18 1.86
CA HIS A 68 16.11 18.08 0.96
C HIS A 68 15.00 18.85 1.69
N ILE A 69 14.41 18.27 2.74
CA ILE A 69 13.49 18.99 3.63
C ILE A 69 14.24 20.08 4.41
N LYS A 70 15.36 19.73 5.06
CA LYS A 70 16.17 20.69 5.83
C LYS A 70 16.70 21.86 5.00
N SER A 71 17.06 21.59 3.73
CA SER A 71 17.55 22.62 2.81
C SER A 71 16.45 23.43 2.12
N GLY A 72 15.17 23.11 2.38
CA GLY A 72 14.02 23.82 1.80
C GLY A 72 13.75 23.50 0.32
N VAL A 73 14.33 22.43 -0.20
CA VAL A 73 13.98 21.88 -1.52
C VAL A 73 12.57 21.29 -1.47
N ILE A 74 12.26 20.53 -0.41
CA ILE A 74 10.94 19.96 -0.14
C ILE A 74 10.30 20.72 1.03
N THR A 75 9.11 21.26 0.83
CA THR A 75 8.34 21.96 1.86
C THR A 75 7.00 21.30 2.20
N LYS A 76 6.52 20.40 1.34
CA LYS A 76 5.30 19.62 1.57
C LYS A 76 5.48 18.20 1.03
N ILE A 77 4.90 17.22 1.73
CA ILE A 77 4.81 15.82 1.28
C ILE A 77 3.35 15.37 1.33
N ILE A 78 2.91 14.73 0.25
CA ILE A 78 1.66 13.96 0.14
C ILE A 78 2.08 12.53 -0.19
N THR A 79 1.58 11.54 0.56
CA THR A 79 1.97 10.13 0.34
C THR A 79 0.89 9.20 0.90
N ASP A 80 0.93 7.92 0.50
CA ASP A 80 0.00 6.90 1.01
C ASP A 80 0.66 6.03 2.08
N TYR A 81 2.00 6.05 2.13
CA TYR A 81 2.81 5.27 3.06
C TYR A 81 4.19 5.92 3.26
N MET A 82 4.70 5.85 4.48
CA MET A 82 6.06 6.29 4.80
C MET A 82 6.69 5.36 5.83
N SER A 83 7.81 4.73 5.47
CA SER A 83 8.55 3.89 6.42
C SER A 83 9.27 4.71 7.49
N ALA A 84 9.71 4.03 8.54
CA ALA A 84 10.37 4.65 9.69
C ALA A 84 11.65 5.44 9.34
N GLY A 85 12.33 5.10 8.24
CA GLY A 85 13.55 5.79 7.80
C GLY A 85 13.37 7.29 7.66
N LEU A 86 12.33 7.74 6.96
CA LEU A 86 11.94 9.15 6.86
C LEU A 86 10.94 9.54 7.98
N GLY A 87 10.05 8.62 8.34
CA GLY A 87 8.97 8.84 9.31
C GLY A 87 9.45 9.36 10.66
N LYS A 88 10.60 8.89 11.17
CA LYS A 88 11.19 9.38 12.42
C LYS A 88 11.55 10.87 12.38
N TYR A 89 12.02 11.36 11.23
CA TYR A 89 12.33 12.78 11.06
C TYR A 89 11.06 13.63 11.00
N ILE A 90 10.04 13.14 10.29
CA ILE A 90 8.74 13.81 10.24
C ILE A 90 8.11 13.85 11.63
N SER A 91 8.12 12.74 12.37
CA SER A 91 7.62 12.65 13.75
C SER A 91 8.36 13.59 14.71
N ALA A 92 9.66 13.84 14.45
CA ALA A 92 10.44 14.84 15.20
C ALA A 92 10.10 16.29 14.79
N GLY A 93 9.33 16.50 13.70
CA GLY A 93 8.86 17.80 13.26
C GLY A 93 9.84 18.59 12.39
N ILE A 94 10.64 17.92 11.53
CA ILE A 94 11.55 18.61 10.62
C ILE A 94 10.82 19.41 9.53
N MET A 95 9.59 19.02 9.16
CA MET A 95 8.75 19.75 8.21
C MET A 95 7.92 20.81 8.92
N GLU A 96 7.79 21.97 8.28
CA GLU A 96 6.92 23.02 8.77
C GLU A 96 5.45 22.72 8.52
N GLN A 97 5.13 22.26 7.32
CA GLN A 97 3.78 21.79 6.96
C GLN A 97 3.60 20.31 7.33
N PRO A 98 2.44 19.93 7.90
CA PRO A 98 2.13 18.52 8.15
C PRO A 98 2.14 17.69 6.86
N VAL A 99 2.68 16.47 6.92
CA VAL A 99 2.56 15.49 5.84
C VAL A 99 1.08 15.11 5.68
N GLU A 100 0.60 14.96 4.45
CA GLU A 100 -0.75 14.45 4.18
C GLU A 100 -0.64 12.97 3.75
N PHE A 101 -1.17 12.07 4.58
CA PHE A 101 -1.31 10.66 4.23
C PHE A 101 -2.65 10.43 3.56
N MET A 102 -2.64 9.97 2.33
CA MET A 102 -3.84 9.59 1.56
C MET A 102 -4.02 8.07 1.54
N THR A 103 -5.06 7.58 0.90
CA THR A 103 -5.24 6.16 0.59
C THR A 103 -4.87 5.88 -0.86
N HIS A 104 -4.63 4.61 -1.18
CA HIS A 104 -4.28 4.22 -2.56
C HIS A 104 -5.40 4.54 -3.57
N GLY A 105 -6.67 4.50 -3.16
CA GLY A 105 -7.79 4.94 -3.99
C GLY A 105 -8.06 6.44 -3.92
N GLY A 106 -7.78 7.07 -2.77
CA GLY A 106 -7.98 8.51 -2.56
C GLY A 106 -7.00 9.37 -3.34
N ARG A 107 -5.72 8.97 -3.42
CA ARG A 107 -4.67 9.72 -4.12
C ARG A 107 -4.97 9.88 -5.62
N PRO A 108 -5.17 8.83 -6.43
CA PRO A 108 -5.52 8.99 -7.83
C PRO A 108 -6.82 9.79 -8.02
N THR A 109 -7.81 9.61 -7.14
CA THR A 109 -9.04 10.38 -7.17
C THR A 109 -8.76 11.89 -7.01
N ALA A 110 -7.93 12.27 -6.04
CA ALA A 110 -7.57 13.66 -5.79
C ALA A 110 -6.78 14.28 -6.95
N ILE A 111 -5.89 13.51 -7.60
CA ILE A 111 -5.15 13.92 -8.79
C ILE A 111 -6.13 14.17 -9.95
N MET A 112 -6.98 13.22 -10.28
CA MET A 112 -7.96 13.30 -11.37
C MET A 112 -8.97 14.44 -11.19
N GLN A 113 -9.34 14.73 -9.93
CA GLN A 113 -10.24 15.85 -9.60
C GLN A 113 -9.51 17.21 -9.51
N GLY A 114 -8.20 17.26 -9.72
CA GLY A 114 -7.40 18.48 -9.62
C GLY A 114 -7.24 19.03 -8.19
N LYS A 115 -7.56 18.24 -7.17
CA LYS A 115 -7.36 18.62 -5.75
C LYS A 115 -5.89 18.58 -5.34
N THR A 116 -5.12 17.66 -5.93
CA THR A 116 -3.67 17.56 -5.77
C THR A 116 -3.02 17.57 -7.15
N PRO A 117 -2.97 18.76 -7.83
CA PRO A 117 -2.43 18.87 -9.18
C PRO A 117 -0.95 18.54 -9.19
N ILE A 118 -0.50 17.85 -10.24
CA ILE A 118 0.90 17.51 -10.47
C ILE A 118 1.42 18.37 -11.61
N ASP A 119 2.54 19.07 -11.36
CA ASP A 119 3.20 19.85 -12.40
C ASP A 119 4.13 18.99 -13.25
N VAL A 120 4.95 18.14 -12.60
CA VAL A 120 5.83 17.19 -13.30
C VAL A 120 5.75 15.82 -12.64
N ALA A 121 5.34 14.82 -13.40
CA ALA A 121 5.39 13.41 -12.98
C ALA A 121 6.70 12.77 -13.45
N PHE A 122 7.39 12.09 -12.53
CA PHE A 122 8.57 11.28 -12.83
C PHE A 122 8.19 9.80 -12.70
N VAL A 123 8.22 9.08 -13.82
CA VAL A 123 7.83 7.67 -13.87
C VAL A 123 9.05 6.81 -14.16
N ALA A 124 9.44 5.98 -13.19
CA ALA A 124 10.45 4.96 -13.37
C ALA A 124 9.86 3.80 -14.17
N ALA A 125 10.40 3.49 -15.33
CA ALA A 125 9.92 2.40 -16.17
C ALA A 125 11.09 1.53 -16.67
N PRO A 126 11.10 0.23 -16.37
CA PRO A 126 12.13 -0.71 -16.82
C PRO A 126 12.30 -0.81 -18.33
N ALA A 127 11.25 -0.51 -19.07
CA ALA A 127 11.31 -0.42 -20.53
C ALA A 127 10.46 0.74 -21.04
N ALA A 128 11.01 1.50 -21.99
CA ALA A 128 10.31 2.58 -22.69
C ALA A 128 10.77 2.65 -24.16
N ASP A 129 9.88 3.13 -25.04
CA ASP A 129 10.26 3.41 -26.43
C ASP A 129 10.55 4.90 -26.64
N CYS A 130 11.07 5.24 -27.81
CA CYS A 130 11.44 6.62 -28.13
C CYS A 130 10.24 7.57 -28.28
N GLU A 131 9.01 7.07 -28.37
CA GLU A 131 7.77 7.84 -28.41
C GLU A 131 7.15 8.03 -27.02
N GLY A 132 7.76 7.40 -25.99
CA GLY A 132 7.40 7.54 -24.58
C GLY A 132 6.45 6.49 -24.04
N SER A 133 6.03 5.50 -24.86
CA SER A 133 5.30 4.34 -24.33
C SER A 133 6.20 3.56 -23.38
N CYS A 134 5.67 3.13 -22.23
CA CYS A 134 6.50 2.44 -21.23
C CYS A 134 5.74 1.32 -20.50
N THR A 135 6.51 0.40 -19.91
CA THR A 135 5.96 -0.70 -19.11
C THR A 135 6.92 -1.14 -18.00
N GLY A 136 6.34 -1.64 -16.92
CA GLY A 136 7.08 -2.27 -15.81
C GLY A 136 7.32 -3.77 -15.99
N LYS A 137 6.72 -4.41 -16.99
CA LYS A 137 6.65 -5.88 -17.11
C LYS A 137 7.92 -6.53 -17.68
N ILE A 138 8.71 -5.78 -18.43
CA ILE A 138 9.94 -6.26 -19.08
C ILE A 138 11.12 -5.33 -18.80
N GLY A 139 12.32 -5.80 -19.08
CA GLY A 139 13.57 -5.07 -18.82
C GLY A 139 14.34 -5.66 -17.63
N ARG A 140 15.57 -5.17 -17.43
CA ARG A 140 16.45 -5.68 -16.36
C ARG A 140 15.97 -5.32 -14.97
N SER A 141 15.31 -4.17 -14.80
CA SER A 141 14.70 -3.69 -13.58
C SER A 141 13.19 -3.94 -13.52
N ALA A 142 12.68 -4.96 -14.26
CA ALA A 142 11.27 -5.25 -14.33
C ALA A 142 10.62 -5.33 -12.93
N CYS A 143 9.54 -4.56 -12.75
CA CYS A 143 8.83 -4.39 -11.49
C CYS A 143 7.35 -4.80 -11.56
N GLY A 144 6.87 -5.21 -12.74
CA GLY A 144 5.50 -5.65 -12.96
C GLY A 144 4.53 -4.52 -13.27
N SER A 145 3.38 -4.49 -12.59
CA SER A 145 2.36 -3.47 -12.79
C SER A 145 2.84 -2.07 -12.42
N LEU A 146 2.46 -1.06 -13.22
CA LEU A 146 2.67 0.37 -12.96
C LEU A 146 1.39 1.08 -12.47
N GLY A 147 0.46 0.35 -11.86
CA GLY A 147 -0.90 0.81 -11.56
C GLY A 147 -1.01 2.11 -10.76
N TYR A 148 -0.03 2.44 -9.91
CA TYR A 148 0.01 3.72 -9.18
C TYR A 148 0.50 4.89 -10.02
N ALA A 149 1.18 4.66 -11.14
CA ALA A 149 1.73 5.70 -11.99
C ALA A 149 0.74 6.19 -13.07
N PHE A 150 -0.35 5.47 -13.32
CA PHE A 150 -1.29 5.82 -14.41
C PHE A 150 -1.91 7.19 -14.22
N ALA A 151 -2.46 7.48 -13.04
CA ALA A 151 -3.07 8.80 -12.77
C ALA A 151 -2.02 9.91 -12.82
N ASP A 152 -0.79 9.64 -12.34
CA ASP A 152 0.30 10.61 -12.40
C ASP A 152 0.65 10.95 -13.85
N ALA A 153 0.83 9.94 -14.70
CA ALA A 153 1.18 10.12 -16.11
C ALA A 153 0.06 10.83 -16.90
N GLU A 154 -1.20 10.46 -16.65
CA GLU A 154 -2.33 10.95 -17.43
C GLU A 154 -2.74 12.39 -17.05
N TYR A 155 -2.60 12.76 -15.77
CA TYR A 155 -3.13 14.03 -15.26
C TYR A 155 -2.07 15.05 -14.86
N ALA A 156 -0.77 14.73 -14.91
CA ALA A 156 0.29 15.72 -14.74
C ALA A 156 0.35 16.68 -15.93
N LYS A 157 0.80 17.91 -15.69
CA LYS A 157 1.03 18.88 -16.78
C LYS A 157 2.17 18.45 -17.69
N LYS A 158 3.19 17.77 -17.13
CA LYS A 158 4.34 17.19 -17.83
C LYS A 158 4.69 15.84 -17.23
N THR A 159 5.03 14.89 -18.08
CA THR A 159 5.45 13.54 -17.68
C THR A 159 6.81 13.20 -18.26
N ILE A 160 7.74 12.83 -17.38
CA ILE A 160 9.09 12.39 -17.70
C ILE A 160 9.22 10.92 -17.35
N ILE A 161 9.50 10.08 -18.35
CA ILE A 161 9.87 8.68 -18.12
C ILE A 161 11.38 8.61 -17.87
N ILE A 162 11.78 7.88 -16.84
CA ILE A 162 13.17 7.53 -16.57
C ILE A 162 13.29 6.02 -16.74
N THR A 163 14.12 5.60 -17.69
CA THR A 163 14.25 4.19 -18.09
C THR A 163 15.69 3.74 -18.13
N ASP A 164 15.94 2.48 -17.81
CA ASP A 164 17.21 1.79 -18.03
C ASP A 164 17.15 0.76 -19.16
N GLY A 165 16.04 0.77 -19.94
CA GLY A 165 15.79 -0.12 -21.05
C GLY A 165 15.07 0.59 -22.21
N LEU A 166 15.79 1.40 -23.02
CA LEU A 166 15.21 1.98 -24.23
C LEU A 166 15.07 0.91 -25.33
N CYS A 167 13.89 0.80 -25.92
CA CYS A 167 13.59 -0.11 -27.03
C CYS A 167 13.05 0.64 -28.25
N GLU A 168 12.96 -0.06 -29.40
CA GLU A 168 12.46 0.56 -30.63
C GLU A 168 10.97 0.87 -30.56
N LYS A 169 10.18 -0.08 -30.08
CA LYS A 169 8.73 0.05 -29.95
C LYS A 169 8.20 -0.93 -28.91
N LEU A 170 7.23 -0.47 -28.11
CA LEU A 170 6.44 -1.31 -27.21
C LEU A 170 5.07 -1.59 -27.82
N GLU A 171 4.73 -2.87 -27.96
CA GLU A 171 3.43 -3.29 -28.53
C GLU A 171 2.31 -3.23 -27.49
N GLU A 172 2.62 -3.57 -26.23
CA GLU A 172 1.68 -3.58 -25.11
C GLU A 172 2.19 -2.72 -23.95
N PRO A 173 2.15 -1.37 -24.07
CA PRO A 173 2.59 -0.49 -23.01
C PRO A 173 1.61 -0.49 -21.83
N SER A 174 2.12 -0.32 -20.61
CA SER A 174 1.35 0.01 -19.43
C SER A 174 0.85 1.46 -19.47
N ILE A 175 1.72 2.37 -19.93
CA ILE A 175 1.44 3.79 -20.11
C ILE A 175 1.70 4.15 -21.57
N ASP A 176 0.68 4.70 -22.24
CA ASP A 176 0.75 5.14 -23.65
C ASP A 176 1.62 6.41 -23.76
N GLY A 177 2.48 6.43 -24.78
CA GLY A 177 3.36 7.56 -25.06
C GLY A 177 2.65 8.90 -25.22
N LYS A 178 1.37 8.93 -25.59
CA LYS A 178 0.59 10.19 -25.68
C LYS A 178 0.54 11.00 -24.39
N PHE A 179 0.71 10.35 -23.23
CA PHE A 179 0.75 10.99 -21.91
C PHE A 179 2.15 11.42 -21.47
N VAL A 180 3.18 11.15 -22.28
CA VAL A 180 4.58 11.37 -21.94
C VAL A 180 5.14 12.52 -22.76
N ASP A 181 5.89 13.43 -22.11
CA ASP A 181 6.57 14.54 -22.78
C ASP A 181 8.03 14.23 -23.10
N PHE A 182 8.73 13.58 -22.15
CA PHE A 182 10.17 13.31 -22.25
C PHE A 182 10.53 11.91 -21.79
N VAL A 183 11.59 11.37 -22.39
CA VAL A 183 12.20 10.09 -21.99
C VAL A 183 13.68 10.33 -21.68
N VAL A 184 14.11 9.92 -20.51
CA VAL A 184 15.50 10.00 -20.06
C VAL A 184 16.04 8.57 -19.89
N CYS A 185 17.14 8.28 -20.55
CA CYS A 185 17.88 7.04 -20.33
C CYS A 185 18.81 7.20 -19.12
N ALA A 186 18.69 6.32 -18.15
CA ALA A 186 19.57 6.20 -17.00
C ALA A 186 20.35 4.89 -17.03
N ASP A 187 21.51 4.85 -16.38
CA ASP A 187 22.27 3.60 -16.27
C ASP A 187 21.51 2.55 -15.48
N GLU A 188 20.85 2.96 -14.39
CA GLU A 188 20.02 2.12 -13.52
C GLU A 188 18.89 2.96 -12.93
N ILE A 189 17.66 2.40 -12.90
CA ILE A 189 16.50 3.01 -12.23
C ILE A 189 16.21 2.35 -10.89
N GLY A 190 16.81 1.20 -10.61
CA GLY A 190 16.64 0.48 -9.36
C GLY A 190 17.02 -1.00 -9.41
N ASP A 191 16.97 -1.64 -8.24
CA ASP A 191 17.19 -3.08 -8.09
C ASP A 191 15.85 -3.80 -7.91
N PRO A 192 15.40 -4.63 -8.87
CA PRO A 192 14.13 -5.35 -8.76
C PRO A 192 14.07 -6.31 -7.55
N ARG A 193 15.23 -6.72 -7.00
CA ARG A 193 15.26 -7.52 -5.76
C ARG A 193 14.73 -6.75 -4.56
N GLY A 194 14.79 -5.42 -4.58
CA GLY A 194 14.23 -4.55 -3.55
C GLY A 194 12.69 -4.47 -3.54
N ILE A 195 12.01 -5.07 -4.54
CA ILE A 195 10.55 -5.23 -4.54
C ILE A 195 10.13 -6.18 -3.41
N VAL A 196 10.96 -7.20 -3.16
CA VAL A 196 10.73 -8.16 -2.08
C VAL A 196 11.01 -7.47 -0.74
N SER A 197 9.99 -7.31 0.09
CA SER A 197 10.19 -6.92 1.49
C SER A 197 10.39 -8.17 2.34
N GLY A 198 11.11 -8.06 3.46
CA GLY A 198 11.25 -9.17 4.42
C GLY A 198 9.93 -9.69 5.00
N THR A 199 8.82 -8.99 4.74
CA THR A 199 7.46 -9.38 5.14
C THR A 199 6.76 -10.30 4.13
N THR A 200 7.25 -10.44 2.89
CA THR A 200 6.62 -11.26 1.83
C THR A 200 6.97 -12.75 1.92
N THR A 201 7.25 -13.25 3.11
CA THR A 201 7.53 -14.67 3.38
C THR A 201 6.54 -15.21 4.40
N ILE A 202 5.99 -16.40 4.17
CA ILE A 202 5.12 -17.09 5.14
C ILE A 202 5.83 -17.20 6.48
N THR A 203 5.12 -16.84 7.56
CA THR A 203 5.63 -17.00 8.91
C THR A 203 5.91 -18.46 9.22
N ARG A 204 6.98 -18.72 9.98
CA ARG A 204 7.28 -20.02 10.57
C ARG A 204 7.03 -20.03 12.09
N ASP A 205 6.64 -18.87 12.63
CA ASP A 205 6.26 -18.74 14.03
C ASP A 205 4.97 -19.52 14.30
N PRO A 206 4.93 -20.46 15.26
CA PRO A 206 3.72 -21.22 15.61
C PRO A 206 2.52 -20.34 15.95
N VAL A 207 2.77 -19.19 16.61
CA VAL A 207 1.70 -18.24 16.95
C VAL A 207 1.10 -17.63 15.67
N GLY A 208 1.94 -17.22 14.73
CA GLY A 208 1.51 -16.73 13.43
C GLY A 208 0.73 -17.77 12.63
N LEU A 209 1.12 -19.04 12.70
CA LEU A 209 0.43 -20.15 12.03
C LEU A 209 -0.95 -20.48 12.63
N ILE A 210 -1.10 -20.38 13.97
CA ILE A 210 -2.40 -20.55 14.63
C ILE A 210 -3.36 -19.46 14.13
N MET A 211 -2.96 -18.19 14.22
CA MET A 211 -3.77 -17.07 13.73
C MET A 211 -4.13 -17.20 12.25
N ALA A 212 -3.18 -17.64 11.44
CA ALA A 212 -3.39 -17.84 10.00
C ALA A 212 -4.42 -18.93 9.70
N ARG A 213 -4.41 -20.02 10.44
CA ARG A 213 -5.42 -21.09 10.33
C ARG A 213 -6.79 -20.58 10.75
N ASP A 214 -6.87 -19.93 11.90
CA ASP A 214 -8.14 -19.38 12.40
C ASP A 214 -8.71 -18.35 11.42
N ALA A 215 -7.89 -17.55 10.78
CA ALA A 215 -8.32 -16.60 9.75
C ALA A 215 -8.88 -17.28 8.50
N ALA A 216 -8.25 -18.36 8.03
CA ALA A 216 -8.78 -19.15 6.92
C ALA A 216 -10.11 -19.83 7.30
N ASP A 217 -10.24 -20.32 8.53
CA ASP A 217 -11.47 -20.91 9.05
C ASP A 217 -12.57 -19.86 9.23
N VAL A 218 -12.26 -18.63 9.64
CA VAL A 218 -13.23 -17.51 9.63
C VAL A 218 -13.81 -17.31 8.23
N ILE A 219 -12.98 -17.28 7.19
CA ILE A 219 -13.46 -17.15 5.80
C ILE A 219 -14.33 -18.36 5.43
N LYS A 220 -13.90 -19.58 5.77
CA LYS A 220 -14.63 -20.82 5.51
C LYS A 220 -16.04 -20.77 6.09
N TYR A 221 -16.16 -20.38 7.36
CA TYR A 221 -17.43 -20.41 8.09
C TYR A 221 -18.24 -19.11 7.97
N SER A 222 -17.71 -18.07 7.33
CA SER A 222 -18.43 -16.80 7.10
C SER A 222 -19.67 -16.96 6.21
N GLY A 223 -19.67 -17.98 5.34
CA GLY A 223 -20.67 -18.19 4.29
C GLY A 223 -20.35 -17.45 2.99
N LEU A 224 -19.18 -16.78 2.91
CA LEU A 224 -18.72 -16.10 1.69
C LEU A 224 -17.89 -17.02 0.79
N LEU A 225 -17.24 -18.04 1.34
CA LEU A 225 -16.42 -18.99 0.59
C LEU A 225 -17.30 -19.93 -0.24
N LYS A 226 -17.47 -19.58 -1.51
CA LYS A 226 -18.27 -20.31 -2.50
C LYS A 226 -17.78 -20.04 -3.90
N GLU A 227 -18.34 -20.70 -4.90
CA GLU A 227 -18.02 -20.43 -6.30
C GLU A 227 -18.12 -18.93 -6.63
N GLY A 228 -17.10 -18.41 -7.31
CA GLY A 228 -16.97 -16.97 -7.61
C GLY A 228 -16.40 -16.10 -6.49
N PHE A 229 -15.93 -16.67 -5.38
CA PHE A 229 -15.29 -15.96 -4.27
C PHE A 229 -14.15 -15.08 -4.72
N SER A 230 -14.00 -13.89 -4.10
CA SER A 230 -12.91 -12.96 -4.37
C SER A 230 -12.14 -12.61 -3.09
N PHE A 231 -10.83 -12.43 -3.24
CA PHE A 231 -9.92 -12.36 -2.10
C PHE A 231 -8.75 -11.41 -2.27
N GLN A 232 -8.40 -10.74 -1.18
CA GLN A 232 -7.16 -10.00 -1.05
C GLN A 232 -6.46 -10.31 0.26
N THR A 233 -5.14 -10.41 0.24
CA THR A 233 -4.31 -10.57 1.43
C THR A 233 -3.24 -9.49 1.52
N GLY A 234 -2.92 -9.07 2.74
CA GLY A 234 -1.74 -8.25 3.01
C GLY A 234 -0.43 -9.03 2.81
N ALA A 235 0.69 -8.32 2.70
CA ALA A 235 2.03 -8.90 2.51
C ALA A 235 2.64 -9.46 3.81
N GLY A 236 1.96 -9.41 4.96
CA GLY A 236 2.49 -9.92 6.24
C GLY A 236 2.56 -11.43 6.32
N GLY A 237 3.57 -11.97 7.02
CA GLY A 237 3.83 -13.41 7.06
C GLY A 237 2.65 -14.28 7.57
N ALA A 238 1.85 -13.79 8.53
CA ALA A 238 0.64 -14.47 8.98
C ALA A 238 -0.49 -14.40 7.94
N SER A 239 -0.64 -13.25 7.26
CA SER A 239 -1.63 -13.07 6.18
C SER A 239 -1.33 -14.00 5.00
N LEU A 240 -0.05 -14.14 4.63
CA LEU A 240 0.38 -15.07 3.58
C LEU A 240 0.17 -16.54 3.98
N ALA A 241 0.38 -16.88 5.26
CA ALA A 241 0.08 -18.20 5.75
C ALA A 241 -1.43 -18.51 5.71
N ALA A 242 -2.26 -17.52 6.03
CA ALA A 242 -3.72 -17.65 5.91
C ALA A 242 -4.16 -17.87 4.46
N ALA A 243 -3.56 -17.17 3.49
CA ALA A 243 -3.79 -17.42 2.06
C ALA A 243 -3.42 -18.86 1.66
N LYS A 244 -2.33 -19.41 2.22
CA LYS A 244 -1.95 -20.81 1.98
C LYS A 244 -2.97 -21.79 2.56
N PHE A 245 -3.44 -21.59 3.79
CA PHE A 245 -4.50 -22.44 4.37
C PHE A 245 -5.81 -22.31 3.60
N LEU A 246 -6.16 -21.10 3.16
CA LEU A 246 -7.34 -20.85 2.32
C LEU A 246 -7.24 -21.59 0.98
N MET A 247 -6.06 -21.58 0.35
CA MET A 247 -5.81 -22.35 -0.87
C MET A 247 -6.09 -23.84 -0.65
N ASP A 248 -5.60 -24.41 0.45
CA ASP A 248 -5.83 -25.84 0.77
C ASP A 248 -7.33 -26.13 0.93
N ILE A 249 -8.07 -25.26 1.62
CA ILE A 249 -9.54 -25.38 1.79
C ILE A 249 -10.26 -25.28 0.43
N MET A 250 -9.90 -24.30 -0.41
CA MET A 250 -10.53 -24.12 -1.72
C MET A 250 -10.32 -25.34 -2.63
N LEU A 251 -9.13 -25.93 -2.60
CA LEU A 251 -8.82 -27.14 -3.38
C LEU A 251 -9.58 -28.36 -2.85
N GLU A 252 -9.65 -28.53 -1.53
CA GLU A 252 -10.37 -29.64 -0.90
C GLU A 252 -11.88 -29.56 -1.19
N GLU A 253 -12.47 -28.37 -1.05
CA GLU A 253 -13.90 -28.14 -1.27
C GLU A 253 -14.24 -27.91 -2.74
N LYS A 254 -13.24 -27.88 -3.64
CA LYS A 254 -13.38 -27.66 -5.08
C LYS A 254 -14.06 -26.32 -5.42
N ILE A 255 -13.75 -25.28 -4.65
CA ILE A 255 -14.26 -23.93 -4.87
C ILE A 255 -13.31 -23.19 -5.79
N ARG A 256 -13.83 -22.57 -6.83
CA ARG A 256 -13.11 -21.66 -7.71
C ARG A 256 -13.62 -20.25 -7.51
N GLY A 257 -12.72 -19.36 -7.10
CA GLY A 257 -12.98 -17.94 -6.96
C GLY A 257 -12.91 -17.21 -8.30
N SER A 258 -13.49 -16.02 -8.34
CA SER A 258 -13.45 -15.13 -9.51
C SER A 258 -12.10 -14.45 -9.64
N PHE A 259 -11.67 -13.67 -8.65
CA PHE A 259 -10.39 -12.94 -8.75
C PHE A 259 -9.64 -12.83 -7.41
N GLY A 260 -8.31 -12.75 -7.54
CA GLY A 260 -7.42 -12.24 -6.49
C GLY A 260 -7.05 -10.78 -6.77
N LEU A 261 -6.97 -9.94 -5.74
CA LEU A 261 -6.88 -8.48 -5.88
C LEU A 261 -5.68 -7.90 -5.15
N GLY A 262 -5.21 -6.75 -5.60
CA GLY A 262 -4.37 -5.79 -4.87
C GLY A 262 -2.91 -5.86 -5.22
N GLY A 263 -2.03 -5.86 -4.22
CA GLY A 263 -0.61 -6.14 -4.37
C GLY A 263 -0.41 -7.65 -4.43
N ILE A 264 0.02 -8.14 -5.59
CA ILE A 264 0.11 -9.58 -5.85
C ILE A 264 1.46 -10.14 -5.39
N THR A 265 1.38 -11.22 -4.61
CA THR A 265 2.54 -12.01 -4.17
C THR A 265 2.62 -13.32 -4.94
N GLY A 266 3.77 -13.98 -4.91
CA GLY A 266 3.97 -15.30 -5.48
C GLY A 266 3.01 -16.37 -4.95
N TYR A 267 2.47 -16.20 -3.74
CA TYR A 267 1.44 -17.10 -3.19
C TYR A 267 0.09 -16.94 -3.91
N MET A 268 -0.30 -15.71 -4.24
CA MET A 268 -1.49 -15.47 -5.06
C MET A 268 -1.31 -16.04 -6.48
N VAL A 269 -0.11 -15.95 -7.03
CA VAL A 269 0.25 -16.62 -8.30
C VAL A 269 0.11 -18.14 -8.18
N ASP A 270 0.53 -18.74 -7.05
CA ASP A 270 0.33 -20.18 -6.81
C ASP A 270 -1.16 -20.55 -6.76
N MET A 271 -1.99 -19.75 -6.10
CA MET A 271 -3.43 -19.94 -6.07
C MET A 271 -4.06 -19.86 -7.46
N LEU A 272 -3.62 -18.90 -8.30
CA LEU A 272 -4.06 -18.81 -9.69
C LEU A 272 -3.67 -20.06 -10.49
N ARG A 273 -2.41 -20.48 -10.39
CA ARG A 273 -1.88 -21.67 -11.10
C ARG A 273 -2.54 -22.97 -10.64
N ALA A 274 -2.92 -23.06 -9.37
CA ALA A 274 -3.66 -24.17 -8.81
C ALA A 274 -5.16 -24.17 -9.18
N GLY A 275 -5.66 -23.11 -9.82
CA GLY A 275 -7.06 -22.99 -10.23
C GLY A 275 -8.00 -22.48 -9.15
N CYS A 276 -7.47 -21.93 -8.05
CA CYS A 276 -8.28 -21.30 -7.00
C CYS A 276 -8.96 -20.01 -7.46
N PHE A 277 -8.40 -19.29 -8.44
CA PHE A 277 -8.98 -18.08 -9.02
C PHE A 277 -9.01 -18.16 -10.54
N GLU A 278 -9.95 -17.44 -11.14
CA GLU A 278 -10.02 -17.27 -12.60
C GLU A 278 -8.93 -16.32 -13.09
N GLU A 279 -8.70 -15.23 -12.33
CA GLU A 279 -7.76 -14.19 -12.69
C GLU A 279 -7.15 -13.49 -11.46
N LEU A 280 -6.08 -12.72 -11.69
CA LEU A 280 -5.51 -11.77 -10.74
C LEU A 280 -5.63 -10.34 -11.29
N ARG A 281 -5.95 -9.38 -10.41
CA ARG A 281 -6.03 -7.94 -10.67
C ARG A 281 -4.97 -7.23 -9.86
N ASP A 282 -3.88 -6.86 -10.51
CA ASP A 282 -2.62 -6.44 -9.91
C ASP A 282 -2.38 -4.93 -10.10
N VAL A 283 -2.36 -4.21 -8.99
CA VAL A 283 -1.97 -2.79 -8.98
C VAL A 283 -0.47 -2.62 -8.76
N GLN A 284 0.19 -3.63 -8.16
CA GLN A 284 1.63 -3.67 -7.89
C GLN A 284 2.09 -5.10 -7.59
N CYS A 285 3.13 -5.58 -8.26
CA CYS A 285 3.79 -6.82 -7.88
C CYS A 285 4.60 -6.66 -6.57
N PHE A 286 4.49 -7.64 -5.66
CA PHE A 286 5.20 -7.65 -4.37
C PHE A 286 6.39 -8.59 -4.32
N ASP A 287 6.62 -9.36 -5.37
CA ASP A 287 7.81 -10.19 -5.53
C ASP A 287 8.09 -10.52 -7.02
N LEU A 288 9.24 -11.10 -7.28
CA LEU A 288 9.68 -11.40 -8.65
C LEU A 288 8.85 -12.50 -9.34
N LYS A 289 8.18 -13.37 -8.57
CA LYS A 289 7.28 -14.38 -9.14
C LYS A 289 6.00 -13.74 -9.66
N ALA A 290 5.49 -12.71 -8.97
CA ALA A 290 4.39 -11.92 -9.47
C ALA A 290 4.78 -11.13 -10.73
N VAL A 291 6.00 -10.55 -10.76
CA VAL A 291 6.54 -9.87 -11.96
C VAL A 291 6.66 -10.83 -13.15
N GLU A 292 7.13 -12.05 -12.94
CA GLU A 292 7.15 -13.07 -14.01
C GLU A 292 5.73 -13.42 -14.46
N SER A 293 4.82 -13.64 -13.51
CA SER A 293 3.45 -14.04 -13.79
C SER A 293 2.68 -13.01 -14.62
N ILE A 294 2.75 -11.73 -14.28
CA ILE A 294 2.04 -10.67 -15.00
C ILE A 294 2.56 -10.51 -16.44
N ARG A 295 3.79 -10.94 -16.69
CA ARG A 295 4.39 -10.96 -18.03
C ARG A 295 3.96 -12.16 -18.86
N THR A 296 3.70 -13.32 -18.23
CA THR A 296 3.60 -14.61 -18.93
C THR A 296 2.25 -15.30 -18.83
N ASP A 297 1.42 -14.96 -17.84
CA ASP A 297 0.09 -15.56 -17.64
C ASP A 297 -1.01 -14.58 -18.07
N PRO A 298 -1.78 -14.85 -19.12
CA PRO A 298 -2.82 -13.94 -19.61
C PRO A 298 -3.98 -13.74 -18.61
N ARG A 299 -4.03 -14.50 -17.54
CA ARG A 299 -5.03 -14.34 -16.47
C ARG A 299 -4.55 -13.37 -15.36
N HIS A 300 -3.32 -12.87 -15.45
CA HIS A 300 -2.77 -11.89 -14.51
C HIS A 300 -2.77 -10.51 -15.16
N HIS A 301 -3.69 -9.66 -14.72
CA HIS A 301 -3.99 -8.39 -15.33
C HIS A 301 -3.47 -7.22 -14.50
N GLU A 302 -2.83 -6.27 -15.17
CA GLU A 302 -2.49 -4.97 -14.61
C GLU A 302 -3.74 -4.10 -14.49
N ILE A 303 -3.91 -3.40 -13.36
CA ILE A 303 -4.97 -2.43 -13.14
C ILE A 303 -4.41 -1.12 -12.56
N SER A 304 -5.09 -0.01 -12.82
CA SER A 304 -4.77 1.28 -12.21
C SER A 304 -5.21 1.33 -10.73
N ALA A 305 -4.59 2.22 -9.95
CA ALA A 305 -5.01 2.47 -8.57
C ALA A 305 -6.45 3.05 -8.50
N PHE A 306 -6.90 3.72 -9.56
CA PHE A 306 -8.28 4.20 -9.71
C PHE A 306 -9.27 3.03 -9.87
N GLU A 307 -8.96 2.07 -10.75
CA GLU A 307 -9.78 0.86 -10.91
C GLU A 307 -9.73 -0.02 -9.65
N TYR A 308 -8.57 -0.06 -9.00
CA TYR A 308 -8.38 -0.81 -7.76
C TYR A 308 -9.33 -0.34 -6.67
N ALA A 309 -9.30 0.96 -6.30
CA ALA A 309 -9.84 1.37 -5.01
C ALA A 309 -10.42 2.79 -4.96
N SER A 310 -10.53 3.51 -6.08
CA SER A 310 -11.02 4.89 -6.06
C SER A 310 -12.45 4.99 -5.51
N PRO A 311 -12.71 5.86 -4.52
CA PRO A 311 -14.06 6.12 -4.02
C PRO A 311 -14.96 6.84 -5.04
N ALA A 312 -14.38 7.42 -6.09
CA ALA A 312 -15.12 8.04 -7.20
C ALA A 312 -15.47 7.04 -8.32
N ASN A 313 -15.09 5.77 -8.15
CA ASN A 313 -15.38 4.70 -9.09
C ASN A 313 -16.28 3.64 -8.45
N ASP A 314 -17.57 3.66 -8.74
CA ASP A 314 -18.53 2.69 -8.22
C ASP A 314 -18.19 1.23 -8.61
N ARG A 315 -17.39 1.07 -9.68
CA ARG A 315 -16.92 -0.23 -10.18
C ARG A 315 -15.50 -0.56 -9.72
N ALA A 316 -14.96 0.17 -8.73
CA ALA A 316 -13.65 -0.17 -8.18
C ALA A 316 -13.67 -1.62 -7.67
N TRP A 317 -12.59 -2.35 -7.96
CA TRP A 317 -12.50 -3.79 -7.66
C TRP A 317 -12.71 -4.10 -6.18
N VAL A 318 -12.27 -3.22 -5.26
CA VAL A 318 -12.50 -3.37 -3.81
C VAL A 318 -13.99 -3.47 -3.46
N ASN A 319 -14.89 -2.87 -4.24
CA ASN A 319 -16.33 -2.90 -3.98
C ASN A 319 -16.98 -4.26 -4.32
N SER A 320 -16.25 -5.13 -5.03
CA SER A 320 -16.68 -6.50 -5.36
C SER A 320 -15.93 -7.56 -4.54
N LEU A 321 -15.09 -7.14 -3.58
CA LEU A 321 -14.26 -8.02 -2.79
C LEU A 321 -15.07 -8.74 -1.72
N ASP A 322 -14.98 -10.08 -1.65
CA ASP A 322 -15.68 -10.87 -0.62
C ASP A 322 -14.91 -10.83 0.70
N ALA A 323 -13.60 -11.05 0.69
CA ALA A 323 -12.81 -11.04 1.92
C ALA A 323 -11.43 -10.38 1.74
N VAL A 324 -11.02 -9.64 2.78
CA VAL A 324 -9.66 -9.10 2.88
C VAL A 324 -9.04 -9.41 4.22
N ILE A 325 -7.75 -9.78 4.20
CA ILE A 325 -6.92 -9.96 5.40
C ILE A 325 -5.96 -8.77 5.53
N LEU A 326 -6.02 -8.10 6.67
CA LEU A 326 -5.30 -6.89 6.99
C LEU A 326 -4.41 -7.07 8.22
N GLY A 327 -3.39 -6.23 8.38
CA GLY A 327 -2.57 -6.17 9.59
C GLY A 327 -2.92 -4.98 10.47
N ALA A 328 -2.38 -4.95 11.69
CA ALA A 328 -2.47 -3.79 12.58
C ALA A 328 -1.19 -3.60 13.38
N THR A 329 -0.84 -2.34 13.68
CA THR A 329 0.08 -2.02 14.77
C THR A 329 -0.67 -1.91 16.09
N GLU A 330 -1.86 -1.34 16.06
CA GLU A 330 -2.81 -1.25 17.17
C GLU A 330 -4.24 -1.39 16.66
N ILE A 331 -5.14 -1.86 17.50
CA ILE A 331 -6.59 -1.85 17.31
C ILE A 331 -7.25 -1.45 18.64
N ASP A 332 -8.32 -0.65 18.61
CA ASP A 332 -9.04 -0.32 19.83
C ASP A 332 -10.34 -1.11 20.01
N THR A 333 -10.98 -0.93 21.16
CA THR A 333 -12.22 -1.63 21.50
C THR A 333 -13.39 -1.25 20.60
N ASP A 334 -13.31 -0.14 19.87
CA ASP A 334 -14.24 0.24 18.80
C ASP A 334 -13.83 -0.30 17.43
N PHE A 335 -12.83 -1.19 17.36
CA PHE A 335 -12.27 -1.77 16.13
C PHE A 335 -11.56 -0.76 15.22
N ASN A 336 -11.27 0.47 15.66
CA ASN A 336 -10.42 1.36 14.86
C ASN A 336 -8.99 0.79 14.79
N VAL A 337 -8.38 0.87 13.62
CA VAL A 337 -7.06 0.29 13.36
C VAL A 337 -6.03 1.38 13.10
N ASN A 338 -4.85 1.25 13.71
CA ASN A 338 -3.67 2.03 13.42
C ASN A 338 -2.66 1.21 12.61
N VAL A 339 -2.21 1.77 11.50
CA VAL A 339 -1.08 1.28 10.69
C VAL A 339 -0.12 2.41 10.27
N HIS A 340 -0.32 3.64 10.79
CA HIS A 340 0.54 4.78 10.51
C HIS A 340 1.69 4.90 11.48
N THR A 341 1.45 4.61 12.77
CA THR A 341 2.45 4.79 13.82
C THR A 341 2.74 3.50 14.56
N ASP A 342 3.91 3.43 15.18
CA ASP A 342 4.18 2.45 16.22
C ASP A 342 3.52 2.87 17.56
N SER A 343 3.65 2.02 18.60
CA SER A 343 3.12 2.29 19.95
C SER A 343 3.81 3.48 20.65
N ALA A 344 4.91 3.99 20.10
CA ALA A 344 5.57 5.21 20.58
C ALA A 344 5.14 6.47 19.80
N GLY A 345 4.20 6.37 18.87
CA GLY A 345 3.70 7.47 18.05
C GLY A 345 4.64 7.88 16.90
N ILE A 346 5.64 7.05 16.57
CA ILE A 346 6.56 7.30 15.45
C ILE A 346 5.93 6.80 14.15
N ILE A 347 5.90 7.65 13.13
CA ILE A 347 5.42 7.28 11.79
C ILE A 347 6.30 6.16 11.24
N MET A 348 5.68 5.06 10.85
CA MET A 348 6.35 3.89 10.31
C MET A 348 5.54 3.17 9.22
N GLY A 349 4.42 3.74 8.82
CA GLY A 349 3.49 3.14 7.89
C GLY A 349 2.59 4.15 7.20
N GLY A 350 1.45 3.69 6.78
CA GLY A 350 0.39 4.46 6.16
C GLY A 350 -0.77 3.55 5.78
N SER A 351 -1.93 4.12 5.49
CA SER A 351 -3.11 3.35 5.11
C SER A 351 -2.86 2.51 3.85
N GLY A 352 -2.17 3.07 2.86
CA GLY A 352 -2.09 2.39 1.58
C GLY A 352 -3.49 2.01 1.10
N GLY A 353 -3.70 0.74 0.77
CA GLY A 353 -5.01 0.19 0.42
C GLY A 353 -5.81 -0.38 1.60
N HIS A 354 -5.32 -0.26 2.84
CA HIS A 354 -5.94 -0.89 4.02
C HIS A 354 -7.38 -0.41 4.25
N SER A 355 -7.58 0.91 4.37
CA SER A 355 -8.93 1.48 4.57
C SER A 355 -9.80 1.37 3.33
N ASP A 356 -9.23 1.40 2.12
CA ASP A 356 -9.97 1.22 0.88
C ASP A 356 -10.59 -0.17 0.80
N THR A 357 -9.78 -1.21 1.07
CA THR A 357 -10.24 -2.60 1.01
C THR A 357 -11.14 -2.98 2.17
N ALA A 358 -10.89 -2.44 3.36
CA ALA A 358 -11.78 -2.62 4.50
C ALA A 358 -13.18 -2.07 4.22
N ALA A 359 -13.27 -0.86 3.65
CA ALA A 359 -14.55 -0.23 3.34
C ALA A 359 -15.30 -0.91 2.17
N GLY A 360 -14.58 -1.56 1.24
CA GLY A 360 -15.18 -2.18 0.06
C GLY A 360 -15.53 -3.65 0.24
N ALA A 361 -14.77 -4.40 1.04
CA ALA A 361 -14.95 -5.85 1.21
C ALA A 361 -16.20 -6.19 2.04
N LYS A 362 -16.80 -7.35 1.76
CA LYS A 362 -17.91 -7.90 2.57
C LYS A 362 -17.43 -8.45 3.92
N LEU A 363 -16.17 -8.84 4.01
CA LEU A 363 -15.51 -9.30 5.23
C LEU A 363 -14.11 -8.68 5.31
N ALA A 364 -13.94 -7.71 6.18
CA ALA A 364 -12.65 -7.11 6.51
C ALA A 364 -12.12 -7.67 7.84
N MET A 365 -11.02 -8.42 7.75
CA MET A 365 -10.44 -9.13 8.90
C MET A 365 -9.03 -8.63 9.19
N VAL A 366 -8.77 -8.31 10.45
CA VAL A 366 -7.43 -8.00 10.96
C VAL A 366 -6.82 -9.25 11.59
N ILE A 367 -5.59 -9.58 11.20
CA ILE A 367 -4.76 -10.58 11.89
C ILE A 367 -3.64 -9.86 12.62
N ALA A 368 -3.58 -10.01 13.94
CA ALA A 368 -2.53 -9.45 14.75
C ALA A 368 -2.27 -10.29 16.01
N PRO A 369 -1.00 -10.47 16.44
CA PRO A 369 -0.73 -11.09 17.73
C PRO A 369 -1.28 -10.21 18.85
N LEU A 370 -1.74 -10.80 19.95
CA LEU A 370 -2.34 -10.07 21.06
C LEU A 370 -1.41 -9.03 21.67
N PHE A 371 -0.11 -9.24 21.56
CA PHE A 371 0.94 -8.30 21.98
C PHE A 371 2.18 -8.44 21.11
N ARG A 372 2.95 -7.38 21.00
CA ARG A 372 4.23 -7.33 20.28
C ARG A 372 5.29 -6.66 21.13
N ALA A 373 6.46 -7.27 21.31
CA ALA A 373 7.54 -6.75 22.14
C ALA A 373 7.06 -6.31 23.57
N ARG A 374 6.16 -7.10 24.18
CA ARG A 374 5.54 -6.84 25.49
C ARG A 374 4.61 -5.61 25.52
N GLN A 375 4.17 -5.13 24.38
CA GLN A 375 3.14 -4.09 24.28
C GLN A 375 1.85 -4.73 23.80
N PRO A 376 0.71 -4.54 24.51
CA PRO A 376 -0.61 -4.91 24.02
C PRO A 376 -0.88 -4.25 22.67
N ILE A 377 -1.51 -4.98 21.74
CA ILE A 377 -1.96 -4.40 20.48
C ILE A 377 -3.36 -3.80 20.63
N ILE A 378 -4.17 -4.36 21.53
CA ILE A 378 -5.52 -3.87 21.78
C ILE A 378 -5.45 -2.78 22.86
N THR A 379 -5.97 -1.60 22.54
CA THR A 379 -5.95 -0.39 23.37
C THR A 379 -7.37 0.13 23.60
N ASP A 380 -7.57 1.10 24.51
CA ASP A 380 -8.85 1.80 24.65
C ASP A 380 -9.11 2.70 23.43
N ARG A 381 -8.06 3.33 22.93
CA ARG A 381 -8.06 4.15 21.71
C ARG A 381 -6.71 4.05 21.02
N VAL A 382 -6.72 3.84 19.71
CA VAL A 382 -5.50 3.84 18.92
C VAL A 382 -4.85 5.22 18.85
N ASN A 383 -3.52 5.25 18.71
CA ASN A 383 -2.78 6.51 18.56
C ASN A 383 -3.18 7.31 17.32
N CYS A 384 -3.61 6.62 16.28
CA CYS A 384 -4.05 7.22 15.04
C CYS A 384 -5.06 6.29 14.35
N VAL A 385 -6.21 6.81 13.95
CA VAL A 385 -7.20 6.05 13.20
C VAL A 385 -6.78 6.03 11.73
N SER A 386 -6.22 4.90 11.29
CA SER A 386 -5.92 4.64 9.88
C SER A 386 -7.14 4.10 9.14
N THR A 387 -7.85 3.16 9.79
CA THR A 387 -9.08 2.56 9.27
C THR A 387 -10.15 2.61 10.34
N PRO A 388 -11.30 3.22 10.06
CA PRO A 388 -12.41 3.29 11.03
C PRO A 388 -12.96 1.90 11.38
N GLY A 389 -13.29 1.69 12.64
CA GLY A 389 -13.82 0.43 13.13
C GLY A 389 -15.14 -0.01 12.50
N LYS A 390 -15.92 0.94 11.99
CA LYS A 390 -17.13 0.62 11.21
C LYS A 390 -16.86 -0.25 9.97
N ASP A 391 -15.62 -0.20 9.45
CA ASP A 391 -15.21 -0.93 8.24
C ASP A 391 -14.44 -2.22 8.57
N ILE A 392 -14.25 -2.57 9.86
CA ILE A 392 -13.60 -3.81 10.31
C ILE A 392 -14.64 -4.76 10.92
N ASP A 393 -14.60 -6.03 10.52
CA ASP A 393 -15.56 -7.04 10.96
C ASP A 393 -14.99 -7.97 12.03
N VAL A 394 -13.70 -8.33 11.92
CA VAL A 394 -13.08 -9.38 12.76
C VAL A 394 -11.65 -9.02 13.11
N LEU A 395 -11.27 -9.31 14.36
CA LEU A 395 -9.89 -9.41 14.82
C LEU A 395 -9.56 -10.85 15.15
N VAL A 396 -8.52 -11.41 14.52
CA VAL A 396 -8.00 -12.74 14.82
C VAL A 396 -6.68 -12.62 15.56
N THR A 397 -6.62 -13.23 16.75
CA THR A 397 -5.41 -13.33 17.58
C THR A 397 -5.14 -14.79 17.95
N GLN A 398 -3.99 -15.09 18.49
CA GLN A 398 -3.68 -16.45 19.01
C GLN A 398 -4.47 -16.83 20.29
N TYR A 399 -5.26 -15.92 20.84
CA TYR A 399 -6.04 -16.15 22.07
C TYR A 399 -7.56 -16.12 21.83
N GLY A 400 -7.97 -15.94 20.58
CA GLY A 400 -9.37 -15.93 20.20
C GLY A 400 -9.68 -14.93 19.09
N ILE A 401 -10.94 -14.92 18.70
CA ILE A 401 -11.49 -14.18 17.58
C ILE A 401 -12.53 -13.20 18.11
N ALA A 402 -12.30 -11.92 17.94
CA ALA A 402 -13.29 -10.92 18.26
C ALA A 402 -14.04 -10.49 17.00
N VAL A 403 -15.37 -10.61 17.02
CA VAL A 403 -16.26 -10.15 15.95
C VAL A 403 -16.82 -8.80 16.33
N ASN A 404 -16.74 -7.83 15.43
CA ASN A 404 -17.33 -6.52 15.65
C ASN A 404 -18.83 -6.65 15.96
N PRO A 405 -19.35 -6.03 17.02
CA PRO A 405 -20.75 -6.17 17.44
C PRO A 405 -21.77 -5.85 16.35
N LYS A 406 -21.42 -5.03 15.35
CA LYS A 406 -22.28 -4.74 14.18
C LYS A 406 -22.60 -5.97 13.33
N ASN A 407 -21.80 -7.06 13.43
CA ASN A 407 -21.90 -8.26 12.58
C ASN A 407 -22.30 -9.50 13.40
N GLU A 408 -23.50 -9.44 13.98
CA GLU A 408 -24.05 -10.53 14.81
C GLU A 408 -24.22 -11.84 14.05
N GLU A 409 -24.61 -11.77 12.78
CA GLU A 409 -24.80 -12.97 11.96
C GLU A 409 -23.48 -13.73 11.78
N LEU A 410 -22.40 -13.03 11.52
CA LEU A 410 -21.07 -13.63 11.43
C LEU A 410 -20.66 -14.26 12.77
N ARG A 411 -20.82 -13.53 13.87
CA ARG A 411 -20.53 -14.04 15.22
C ARG A 411 -21.25 -15.35 15.48
N ASP A 412 -22.54 -15.41 15.20
CA ASP A 412 -23.35 -16.60 15.45
C ASP A 412 -22.97 -17.78 14.54
N ARG A 413 -22.54 -17.51 13.30
CA ARG A 413 -21.98 -18.54 12.40
C ARG A 413 -20.70 -19.13 12.96
N LEU A 414 -19.77 -18.30 13.43
CA LEU A 414 -18.49 -18.75 14.00
C LEU A 414 -18.69 -19.53 15.29
N ILE A 415 -19.62 -19.11 16.17
CA ILE A 415 -19.98 -19.85 17.39
C ILE A 415 -20.55 -21.24 17.04
N ARG A 416 -21.46 -21.33 16.07
CA ARG A 416 -21.99 -22.63 15.60
C ARG A 416 -20.92 -23.55 15.01
N ALA A 417 -19.88 -22.97 14.43
CA ALA A 417 -18.71 -23.69 13.93
C ALA A 417 -17.70 -24.04 15.03
N HIS A 418 -18.02 -23.78 16.31
CA HIS A 418 -17.17 -24.02 17.47
C HIS A 418 -15.83 -23.27 17.43
N MET A 419 -15.78 -22.10 16.76
CA MET A 419 -14.59 -21.26 16.76
C MET A 419 -14.43 -20.54 18.11
N PRO A 420 -13.20 -20.18 18.52
CA PRO A 420 -12.90 -19.53 19.80
C PRO A 420 -13.31 -18.05 19.80
N VAL A 421 -14.60 -17.77 19.68
CA VAL A 421 -15.15 -16.40 19.66
C VAL A 421 -15.18 -15.85 21.09
N VAL A 422 -14.60 -14.66 21.26
CA VAL A 422 -14.53 -13.90 22.52
C VAL A 422 -14.81 -12.42 22.23
N SER A 423 -15.03 -11.61 23.26
CA SER A 423 -15.15 -10.17 23.05
C SER A 423 -13.77 -9.52 22.90
N ILE A 424 -13.72 -8.31 22.30
CA ILE A 424 -12.47 -7.56 22.16
C ILE A 424 -11.98 -7.08 23.53
N GLU A 425 -12.89 -6.82 24.47
CA GLU A 425 -12.60 -6.44 25.86
C GLU A 425 -11.93 -7.59 26.61
N GLU A 426 -12.38 -8.83 26.42
CA GLU A 426 -11.74 -10.02 26.99
C GLU A 426 -10.32 -10.20 26.46
N LEU A 427 -10.09 -9.98 25.15
CA LEU A 427 -8.76 -10.03 24.56
C LEU A 427 -7.87 -8.89 25.10
N LYS A 428 -8.40 -7.68 25.25
CA LYS A 428 -7.69 -6.56 25.85
C LYS A 428 -7.26 -6.87 27.28
N ALA A 429 -8.21 -7.30 28.12
CA ALA A 429 -7.92 -7.68 29.51
C ALA A 429 -6.87 -8.80 29.60
N LYS A 430 -6.93 -9.77 28.67
CA LYS A 430 -5.91 -10.83 28.56
C LYS A 430 -4.53 -10.26 28.24
N ALA A 431 -4.45 -9.34 27.26
CA ALA A 431 -3.20 -8.69 26.88
C ALA A 431 -2.58 -7.92 28.05
N GLU A 432 -3.38 -7.11 28.73
CA GLU A 432 -2.97 -6.33 29.90
C GLU A 432 -2.51 -7.21 31.07
N SER A 433 -3.17 -8.35 31.28
CA SER A 433 -2.74 -9.32 32.31
C SER A 433 -1.37 -9.93 32.04
N LEU A 434 -0.96 -10.03 30.77
CA LEU A 434 0.31 -10.62 30.34
C LEU A 434 1.45 -9.58 30.24
N CYS A 435 1.12 -8.37 29.83
CA CYS A 435 2.10 -7.34 29.47
C CYS A 435 2.07 -6.10 30.39
N GLY A 436 1.01 -5.94 31.20
CA GLY A 436 0.69 -4.72 31.92
C GLY A 436 -0.08 -3.74 31.04
N VAL A 437 -0.66 -2.73 31.69
CA VAL A 437 -1.37 -1.63 31.01
C VAL A 437 -0.35 -0.67 30.39
N PRO A 438 -0.41 -0.39 29.08
CA PRO A 438 0.50 0.54 28.46
C PRO A 438 0.30 1.97 29.00
N LYS A 439 1.40 2.72 29.10
CA LYS A 439 1.29 4.14 29.43
C LYS A 439 0.69 4.89 28.24
N ALA A 440 -0.26 5.77 28.50
CA ALA A 440 -0.77 6.68 27.47
C ALA A 440 0.37 7.52 26.88
N LEU A 441 0.36 7.68 25.56
CA LEU A 441 1.29 8.57 24.90
C LEU A 441 1.01 10.03 25.23
N GLU A 442 2.05 10.76 25.61
CA GLU A 442 1.97 12.21 25.76
C GLU A 442 2.27 12.87 24.41
N HIS A 443 1.25 13.47 23.84
CA HIS A 443 1.37 14.22 22.60
C HIS A 443 1.75 15.68 22.87
N GLY A 444 2.56 16.26 21.95
CA GLY A 444 2.74 17.70 21.86
C GLY A 444 1.54 18.36 21.15
N GLU A 445 1.58 19.68 21.04
CA GLU A 445 0.51 20.44 20.35
C GLU A 445 0.69 20.50 18.84
N ARG A 446 1.90 20.23 18.34
CA ARG A 446 2.23 20.36 16.91
C ARG A 446 1.77 19.14 16.13
N VAL A 447 0.90 19.37 15.14
CA VAL A 447 0.53 18.36 14.14
C VAL A 447 1.70 18.17 13.17
N VAL A 448 2.15 16.91 12.99
CA VAL A 448 3.23 16.54 12.06
C VAL A 448 2.70 15.82 10.82
N ALA A 449 1.52 15.21 10.92
CA ALA A 449 0.84 14.63 9.75
C ALA A 449 -0.68 14.66 9.93
N LYS A 450 -1.38 14.64 8.78
CA LYS A 450 -2.84 14.47 8.66
C LYS A 450 -3.11 13.14 7.97
N VAL A 451 -4.02 12.37 8.50
CA VAL A 451 -4.57 11.19 7.85
C VAL A 451 -5.82 11.62 7.09
N ILE A 452 -5.75 11.49 5.78
CA ILE A 452 -6.86 11.83 4.88
C ILE A 452 -7.64 10.55 4.63
N GLY A 453 -8.91 10.57 4.98
CA GLY A 453 -9.81 9.46 4.76
C GLY A 453 -10.08 9.23 3.28
N ARG A 454 -10.68 8.10 2.98
CA ARG A 454 -10.97 7.64 1.62
C ARG A 454 -11.72 8.66 0.77
N SER A 455 -12.64 9.42 1.39
CA SER A 455 -13.46 10.45 0.70
C SER A 455 -12.80 11.83 0.64
N GLY A 456 -11.59 11.97 1.18
CA GLY A 456 -10.80 13.21 1.17
C GLY A 456 -10.97 14.11 2.40
N GLU A 457 -11.70 13.67 3.42
CA GLU A 457 -11.80 14.34 4.72
C GLU A 457 -10.55 14.09 5.58
N VAL A 458 -10.27 15.01 6.52
CA VAL A 458 -9.27 14.75 7.56
C VAL A 458 -9.88 13.78 8.57
N GLN A 459 -9.41 12.52 8.54
CA GLN A 459 -9.90 11.45 9.41
C GLN A 459 -9.25 11.51 10.80
N ASP A 460 -7.95 11.79 10.87
CA ASP A 460 -7.21 11.90 12.11
C ASP A 460 -5.92 12.73 11.96
N LEU A 461 -5.28 13.06 13.08
CA LEU A 461 -4.07 13.86 13.16
C LEU A 461 -2.98 13.10 13.90
N ILE A 462 -1.76 13.17 13.38
CA ILE A 462 -0.58 12.66 14.08
C ILE A 462 0.17 13.85 14.68
N TYR A 463 0.37 13.80 15.98
CA TYR A 463 1.04 14.85 16.73
C TYR A 463 2.51 14.51 16.98
N ARG A 464 3.33 15.55 17.06
CA ARG A 464 4.71 15.41 17.53
C ARG A 464 4.69 14.84 18.95
N LYS A 465 5.53 13.83 19.21
CA LYS A 465 5.77 13.33 20.57
C LYS A 465 6.41 14.42 21.42
N LYS A 466 6.03 14.49 22.69
CA LYS A 466 6.71 15.32 23.70
C LYS A 466 8.10 14.80 24.05
#